data_43579359508779826f7867abf40e2f78
#
_entry.id   43579359508779826f7867abf40e2f78
#
_cell.length_a   1.000
_cell.length_b   1.000
_cell.length_c   1.000
_cell.angle_alpha   90.00
_cell.angle_beta   90.00
_cell.angle_gamma   90.00
#
_symmetry.space_group_name_H-M   'P 1'
#
loop_
_entity.id
_entity.type
_entity.pdbx_description
1 polymer ?
#
loop_
_entity_poly.entity_id
_entity_poly.type
_entity_poly.pdbx_seq_one_letter_code
_entity_poly.pdbx_strand_id
1 'polypeptide(L)'
;QYCQCVVRNAACVLAGIKPAALFNFIPRRPQECATCSCERLCDAQVRRQAAQHALEFTRRYSQRGVRCDVLMVERGRALMLVSRSQELASLVGQADVAAFLQQAGFDVTGPRQLVRSLRIKMTGFERRREAAGGATFARIENTQVDAASASMLPSRPCMCIDDEPPAFPHEVGVLLGYPLADVLAFIAHDGKDELACGVWKAYIDPEGARACWQAMRECRSQALARYRTGATLSELIA
;
A
#
# COMPACT_ATOMS: atom_id res chain seq x y z
N GLN A 1 11.57 15.68 2.21
CA GLN A 1 11.47 14.26 2.62
C GLN A 1 10.18 13.60 2.13
N TYR A 2 8.98 14.14 2.47
CA TYR A 2 7.68 13.55 2.11
C TYR A 2 7.49 13.43 0.58
N CYS A 3 7.74 14.51 -0.18
CA CYS A 3 7.63 14.47 -1.64
C CYS A 3 8.53 13.40 -2.28
N GLN A 4 9.77 13.26 -1.80
CA GLN A 4 10.68 12.21 -2.28
C GLN A 4 10.14 10.80 -1.97
N CYS A 5 9.53 10.61 -0.78
CA CYS A 5 8.89 9.36 -0.40
C CYS A 5 7.71 9.03 -1.35
N VAL A 6 6.88 10.03 -1.67
CA VAL A 6 5.77 9.87 -2.63
C VAL A 6 6.29 9.51 -4.02
N VAL A 7 7.28 10.22 -4.57
CA VAL A 7 7.85 9.91 -5.89
C VAL A 7 8.44 8.49 -5.91
N ARG A 8 9.15 8.11 -4.85
CA ARG A 8 9.77 6.77 -4.76
C ARG A 8 8.74 5.64 -4.79
N ASN A 9 7.60 5.81 -4.13
CA ASN A 9 6.65 4.73 -3.88
C ASN A 9 5.40 4.80 -4.74
N ALA A 10 5.01 5.99 -5.21
CA ALA A 10 3.77 6.21 -5.93
C ALA A 10 3.96 6.76 -7.36
N ALA A 11 5.17 6.69 -7.93
CA ALA A 11 5.46 7.17 -9.28
C ALA A 11 4.44 6.68 -10.32
N CYS A 12 4.13 5.38 -10.31
CA CYS A 12 3.17 4.78 -11.25
C CYS A 12 1.73 5.28 -11.04
N VAL A 13 1.39 5.68 -9.80
CA VAL A 13 0.10 6.32 -9.51
C VAL A 13 0.10 7.76 -10.02
N LEU A 14 1.19 8.50 -9.80
CA LEU A 14 1.32 9.86 -10.33
C LEU A 14 1.23 9.88 -11.86
N ALA A 15 1.80 8.87 -12.53
CA ALA A 15 1.76 8.72 -13.99
C ALA A 15 0.46 8.09 -14.54
N GLY A 16 -0.53 7.75 -13.69
CA GLY A 16 -1.78 7.13 -14.13
C GLY A 16 -1.70 5.65 -14.53
N ILE A 17 -0.59 4.97 -14.22
CA ILE A 17 -0.39 3.55 -14.57
C ILE A 17 -1.05 2.62 -13.54
N LYS A 18 -1.17 3.06 -12.29
CA LYS A 18 -1.74 2.28 -11.19
C LYS A 18 -2.86 3.06 -10.50
N PRO A 19 -3.90 2.38 -10.01
CA PRO A 19 -4.98 3.00 -9.24
C PRO A 19 -4.53 3.49 -7.88
N ALA A 20 -3.65 2.75 -7.19
CA ALA A 20 -3.14 3.14 -5.89
C ALA A 20 -1.76 2.56 -5.57
N ALA A 21 -1.10 3.14 -4.58
CA ALA A 21 0.15 2.66 -4.01
C ALA A 21 0.16 2.83 -2.50
N LEU A 22 0.60 1.79 -1.80
CA LEU A 22 0.81 1.76 -0.35
C LEU A 22 2.28 1.96 -0.03
N PHE A 23 2.58 2.73 1.01
CA PHE A 23 3.95 2.85 1.53
C PHE A 23 3.98 3.25 2.99
N ASN A 24 5.06 2.89 3.67
CA ASN A 24 5.34 3.36 5.01
C ASN A 24 6.03 4.72 4.97
N PHE A 25 5.46 5.68 5.69
CA PHE A 25 6.06 6.98 5.94
C PHE A 25 6.58 7.04 7.38
N ILE A 26 7.87 7.31 7.52
CA ILE A 26 8.54 7.50 8.81
C ILE A 26 8.99 8.96 8.85
N PRO A 27 8.27 9.83 9.57
CA PRO A 27 8.66 11.23 9.64
C PRO A 27 9.95 11.39 10.45
N ARG A 28 10.78 12.33 10.02
CA ARG A 28 11.98 12.71 10.78
C ARG A 28 11.60 13.59 11.97
N ARG A 29 12.33 13.44 13.05
CA ARG A 29 12.20 14.30 14.22
C ARG A 29 12.61 15.73 13.86
N PRO A 30 11.87 16.77 14.30
CA PRO A 30 12.38 18.14 14.28
C PRO A 30 13.65 18.22 15.15
N GLN A 31 14.68 18.92 14.67
CA GLN A 31 15.96 19.06 15.39
C GLN A 31 15.83 19.74 16.77
N GLU A 32 14.73 20.42 17.05
CA GLU A 32 14.51 21.26 18.22
C GLU A 32 14.01 20.52 19.47
N CYS A 33 13.72 19.22 19.40
CA CYS A 33 13.28 18.50 20.60
C CYS A 33 14.46 17.97 21.42
N ALA A 34 15.15 18.84 22.13
CA ALA A 34 16.31 18.50 22.96
C ALA A 34 15.95 17.77 24.27
N THR A 35 14.67 17.72 24.65
CA THR A 35 14.23 17.28 25.99
C THR A 35 13.71 15.84 26.08
N CYS A 36 13.58 15.14 24.99
CA CYS A 36 13.09 13.76 25.00
C CYS A 36 14.20 12.80 24.55
N SER A 37 14.56 11.84 25.38
CA SER A 37 15.57 10.81 25.13
C SER A 37 15.15 9.71 24.16
N CYS A 38 13.89 9.71 23.66
CA CYS A 38 13.43 8.70 22.72
C CYS A 38 13.89 9.01 21.29
N GLU A 39 14.56 8.04 20.66
CA GLU A 39 15.07 8.16 19.28
C GLU A 39 13.96 8.26 18.23
N ARG A 40 12.73 7.84 18.53
CA ARG A 40 11.58 7.79 17.60
C ARG A 40 10.45 8.70 18.04
N LEU A 41 9.70 9.22 17.08
CA LEU A 41 8.44 9.93 17.35
C LEU A 41 7.39 8.96 17.90
N CYS A 42 6.56 9.42 18.83
CA CYS A 42 5.39 8.66 19.27
C CYS A 42 4.32 8.63 18.15
N ASP A 43 3.44 7.65 18.21
CA ASP A 43 2.40 7.45 17.17
C ASP A 43 1.46 8.65 17.02
N ALA A 44 1.19 9.40 18.10
CA ALA A 44 0.40 10.62 18.04
C ALA A 44 1.09 11.72 17.20
N GLN A 45 2.40 11.88 17.34
CA GLN A 45 3.20 12.83 16.56
C GLN A 45 3.30 12.40 15.11
N VAL A 46 3.55 11.10 14.85
CA VAL A 46 3.56 10.52 13.49
C VAL A 46 2.22 10.72 12.81
N ARG A 47 1.12 10.45 13.51
CA ARG A 47 -0.24 10.64 13.00
C ARG A 47 -0.50 12.09 12.62
N ARG A 48 -0.11 13.04 13.45
CA ARG A 48 -0.27 14.48 13.16
C ARG A 48 0.52 14.88 11.90
N GLN A 49 1.78 14.52 11.80
CA GLN A 49 2.62 14.88 10.65
C GLN A 49 2.14 14.18 9.36
N ALA A 50 1.82 12.89 9.42
CA ALA A 50 1.29 12.15 8.29
C ALA A 50 -0.05 12.73 7.81
N ALA A 51 -0.97 13.06 8.72
CA ALA A 51 -2.25 13.66 8.38
C ALA A 51 -2.08 15.05 7.75
N GLN A 52 -1.16 15.88 8.25
CA GLN A 52 -0.85 17.18 7.66
C GLN A 52 -0.34 17.02 6.23
N HIS A 53 0.65 16.15 5.99
CA HIS A 53 1.17 15.91 4.66
C HIS A 53 0.12 15.35 3.70
N ALA A 54 -0.72 14.41 4.16
CA ALA A 54 -1.81 13.86 3.37
C ALA A 54 -2.84 14.92 2.98
N LEU A 55 -3.18 15.80 3.92
CA LEU A 55 -4.12 16.91 3.69
C LEU A 55 -3.57 17.93 2.69
N GLU A 56 -2.31 18.37 2.87
CA GLU A 56 -1.64 19.31 1.97
C GLU A 56 -1.52 18.73 0.56
N PHE A 57 -1.10 17.46 0.45
CA PHE A 57 -1.03 16.75 -0.82
C PHE A 57 -2.40 16.69 -1.50
N THR A 58 -3.42 16.26 -0.77
CA THR A 58 -4.78 16.11 -1.32
C THR A 58 -5.38 17.46 -1.73
N ARG A 59 -5.19 18.53 -0.93
CA ARG A 59 -5.63 19.87 -1.30
C ARG A 59 -5.01 20.33 -2.61
N ARG A 60 -3.72 20.05 -2.81
CA ARG A 60 -2.98 20.50 -3.99
C ARG A 60 -3.30 19.71 -5.25
N TYR A 61 -3.59 18.41 -5.14
CA TYR A 61 -3.66 17.50 -6.30
C TYR A 61 -5.01 16.83 -6.52
N SER A 62 -6.01 17.03 -5.64
CA SER A 62 -7.31 16.39 -5.78
C SER A 62 -8.08 16.80 -7.05
N GLN A 63 -7.88 18.02 -7.56
CA GLN A 63 -8.46 18.44 -8.85
C GLN A 63 -7.86 17.67 -10.04
N ARG A 64 -6.68 17.10 -9.89
CA ARG A 64 -6.04 16.21 -10.86
C ARG A 64 -6.33 14.73 -10.56
N GLY A 65 -7.33 14.47 -9.72
CA GLY A 65 -7.75 13.14 -9.36
C GLY A 65 -6.84 12.38 -8.39
N VAL A 66 -5.74 12.98 -7.92
CA VAL A 66 -4.77 12.30 -7.03
C VAL A 66 -4.98 12.71 -5.58
N ARG A 67 -5.03 11.71 -4.69
CA ARG A 67 -5.26 11.89 -3.26
C ARG A 67 -4.24 11.12 -2.45
N CYS A 68 -4.05 11.54 -1.20
CA CYS A 68 -3.26 10.81 -0.22
C CYS A 68 -4.08 10.64 1.07
N ASP A 69 -4.11 9.44 1.59
CA ASP A 69 -4.81 9.07 2.81
C ASP A 69 -3.86 8.37 3.80
N VAL A 70 -4.04 8.62 5.10
CA VAL A 70 -3.40 7.84 6.16
C VAL A 70 -4.33 6.69 6.50
N LEU A 71 -3.91 5.45 6.31
CA LEU A 71 -4.71 4.28 6.64
C LEU A 71 -4.56 3.91 8.13
N MET A 72 -3.33 3.86 8.62
CA MET A 72 -3.04 3.53 10.01
C MET A 72 -1.70 4.13 10.46
N VAL A 73 -1.49 4.18 11.76
CA VAL A 73 -0.20 4.58 12.37
C VAL A 73 0.13 3.61 13.48
N GLU A 74 1.32 3.04 13.40
CA GLU A 74 1.83 2.05 14.35
C GLU A 74 3.35 2.19 14.50
N ARG A 75 3.84 2.12 15.73
CA ARG A 75 5.27 2.06 16.10
C ARG A 75 6.15 3.08 15.37
N GLY A 76 5.70 4.32 15.33
CA GLY A 76 6.45 5.41 14.71
C GLY A 76 6.37 5.44 13.18
N ARG A 77 5.44 4.72 12.56
CA ARG A 77 5.24 4.65 11.11
C ARG A 77 3.80 4.95 10.75
N ALA A 78 3.58 5.65 9.65
CA ALA A 78 2.26 5.81 9.05
C ALA A 78 2.17 5.00 7.76
N LEU A 79 1.17 4.13 7.64
CA LEU A 79 0.82 3.49 6.39
C LEU A 79 -0.02 4.46 5.57
N MET A 80 0.50 4.87 4.44
CA MET A 80 -0.11 5.86 3.56
C MET A 80 -0.54 5.23 2.24
N LEU A 81 -1.67 5.71 1.72
CA LEU A 81 -2.21 5.35 0.41
C LEU A 81 -2.21 6.58 -0.47
N VAL A 82 -1.50 6.54 -1.60
CA VAL A 82 -1.70 7.49 -2.70
C VAL A 82 -2.57 6.80 -3.73
N SER A 83 -3.64 7.48 -4.18
CA SER A 83 -4.61 6.90 -5.10
C SER A 83 -5.08 7.88 -6.16
N ARG A 84 -5.53 7.36 -7.30
CA ARG A 84 -6.23 8.12 -8.36
C ARG A 84 -7.71 7.74 -8.35
N SER A 85 -8.55 8.78 -8.23
CA SER A 85 -9.99 8.58 -8.10
C SER A 85 -10.62 7.98 -9.35
N GLN A 86 -10.13 8.35 -10.54
CA GLN A 86 -10.64 7.86 -11.81
C GLN A 86 -10.31 6.38 -12.00
N GLU A 87 -9.08 5.98 -11.74
CA GLU A 87 -8.62 4.59 -11.86
C GLU A 87 -9.31 3.69 -10.82
N LEU A 88 -9.51 4.18 -9.60
CA LEU A 88 -10.30 3.44 -8.61
C LEU A 88 -11.77 3.33 -9.01
N ALA A 89 -12.35 4.36 -9.62
CA ALA A 89 -13.72 4.31 -10.13
C ALA A 89 -13.83 3.31 -11.30
N SER A 90 -12.87 3.30 -12.22
CA SER A 90 -12.81 2.35 -13.32
C SER A 90 -12.66 0.91 -12.80
N LEU A 91 -11.87 0.70 -11.75
CA LEU A 91 -11.68 -0.60 -11.12
C LEU A 91 -13.01 -1.16 -10.57
N VAL A 92 -13.74 -0.38 -9.79
CA VAL A 92 -15.04 -0.81 -9.24
C VAL A 92 -16.17 -0.80 -10.28
N GLY A 93 -15.96 -0.25 -11.47
CA GLY A 93 -16.83 -0.38 -12.62
C GLY A 93 -16.78 -1.76 -13.28
N GLN A 94 -15.77 -2.59 -12.99
CA GLN A 94 -15.69 -3.97 -13.44
C GLN A 94 -16.56 -4.84 -12.53
N ALA A 95 -17.52 -5.56 -13.12
CA ALA A 95 -18.55 -6.26 -12.35
C ALA A 95 -18.00 -7.35 -11.42
N ASP A 96 -16.99 -8.09 -11.88
CA ASP A 96 -16.30 -9.14 -11.13
C ASP A 96 -15.50 -8.57 -9.95
N VAL A 97 -14.78 -7.48 -10.17
CA VAL A 97 -14.04 -6.76 -9.13
C VAL A 97 -15.00 -6.17 -8.09
N ALA A 98 -16.07 -5.53 -8.54
CA ALA A 98 -17.08 -4.96 -7.64
C ALA A 98 -17.72 -6.05 -6.77
N ALA A 99 -18.13 -7.18 -7.37
CA ALA A 99 -18.72 -8.31 -6.64
C ALA A 99 -17.74 -8.88 -5.60
N PHE A 100 -16.50 -9.11 -5.97
CA PHE A 100 -15.45 -9.58 -5.05
C PHE A 100 -15.26 -8.64 -3.86
N LEU A 101 -15.11 -7.34 -4.13
CA LEU A 101 -14.93 -6.34 -3.08
C LEU A 101 -16.17 -6.21 -2.18
N GLN A 102 -17.39 -6.27 -2.76
CA GLN A 102 -18.64 -6.25 -1.98
C GLN A 102 -18.77 -7.47 -1.08
N GLN A 103 -18.48 -8.67 -1.57
CA GLN A 103 -18.46 -9.90 -0.76
C GLN A 103 -17.44 -9.80 0.39
N ALA A 104 -16.33 -9.16 0.15
CA ALA A 104 -15.35 -8.86 1.17
C ALA A 104 -15.75 -7.69 2.10
N GLY A 105 -16.95 -7.10 1.95
CA GLY A 105 -17.49 -6.04 2.81
C GLY A 105 -16.92 -4.65 2.53
N PHE A 106 -16.44 -4.38 1.30
CA PHE A 106 -16.10 -3.03 0.88
C PHE A 106 -17.34 -2.28 0.36
N ASP A 107 -17.41 -1.00 0.65
CA ASP A 107 -18.34 -0.08 0.02
C ASP A 107 -17.75 0.38 -1.32
N VAL A 108 -18.32 -0.12 -2.42
CA VAL A 108 -17.87 0.16 -3.79
C VAL A 108 -18.66 1.28 -4.47
N THR A 109 -19.46 2.05 -3.73
CA THR A 109 -20.26 3.15 -4.27
C THR A 109 -19.41 4.31 -4.79
N GLY A 110 -18.13 4.35 -4.46
CA GLY A 110 -17.19 5.29 -5.00
C GLY A 110 -15.78 5.19 -4.41
N PRO A 111 -14.80 5.89 -5.03
CA PRO A 111 -13.41 5.82 -4.62
C PRO A 111 -13.16 6.19 -3.15
N ARG A 112 -13.89 7.16 -2.60
CA ARG A 112 -13.75 7.58 -1.20
C ARG A 112 -14.26 6.53 -0.23
N GLN A 113 -15.39 5.92 -0.54
CA GLN A 113 -16.02 4.86 0.23
C GLN A 113 -15.13 3.62 0.24
N LEU A 114 -14.57 3.28 -0.91
CA LEU A 114 -13.61 2.19 -1.07
C LEU A 114 -12.37 2.38 -0.16
N VAL A 115 -11.74 3.56 -0.19
CA VAL A 115 -10.59 3.88 0.67
C VAL A 115 -10.98 3.90 2.15
N ARG A 116 -12.20 4.38 2.49
CA ARG A 116 -12.71 4.33 3.86
C ARG A 116 -12.87 2.88 4.35
N SER A 117 -13.45 2.00 3.53
CA SER A 117 -13.59 0.58 3.83
C SER A 117 -12.24 -0.08 4.06
N LEU A 118 -11.25 0.21 3.20
CA LEU A 118 -9.88 -0.27 3.38
C LEU A 118 -9.30 0.18 4.73
N ARG A 119 -9.46 1.46 5.09
CA ARG A 119 -8.98 1.98 6.38
C ARG A 119 -9.59 1.23 7.56
N ILE A 120 -10.90 0.99 7.53
CA ILE A 120 -11.61 0.25 8.59
C ILE A 120 -11.06 -1.17 8.71
N LYS A 121 -10.89 -1.88 7.58
CA LYS A 121 -10.34 -3.24 7.57
C LYS A 121 -8.92 -3.30 8.11
N MET A 122 -8.05 -2.39 7.66
CA MET A 122 -6.66 -2.31 8.12
C MET A 122 -6.57 -2.06 9.63
N THR A 123 -7.37 -1.11 10.16
CA THR A 123 -7.43 -0.82 11.59
C THR A 123 -8.01 -2.00 12.38
N GLY A 124 -9.02 -2.68 11.86
CA GLY A 124 -9.61 -3.86 12.48
C GLY A 124 -8.64 -5.04 12.51
N PHE A 125 -7.90 -5.26 11.43
CA PHE A 125 -6.83 -6.26 11.36
C PHE A 125 -5.78 -6.03 12.44
N GLU A 126 -5.26 -4.79 12.56
CA GLU A 126 -4.26 -4.45 13.58
C GLU A 126 -4.74 -4.72 15.00
N ARG A 127 -5.94 -4.27 15.35
CA ARG A 127 -6.51 -4.48 16.70
C ARG A 127 -6.62 -5.97 17.05
N ARG A 128 -7.07 -6.80 16.10
CA ARG A 128 -7.15 -8.26 16.32
C ARG A 128 -5.78 -8.90 16.44
N ARG A 129 -4.82 -8.45 15.64
CA ARG A 129 -3.44 -8.92 15.68
C ARG A 129 -2.75 -8.57 17.00
N GLU A 130 -2.93 -7.34 17.50
CA GLU A 130 -2.43 -6.91 18.80
C GLU A 130 -3.05 -7.75 19.93
N ALA A 131 -4.36 -7.99 19.87
CA ALA A 131 -5.06 -8.83 20.84
C ALA A 131 -4.56 -10.29 20.85
N ALA A 132 -4.15 -10.82 19.69
CA ALA A 132 -3.59 -12.16 19.54
C ALA A 132 -2.08 -12.24 19.88
N GLY A 133 -1.44 -11.19 20.39
CA GLY A 133 -0.02 -11.17 20.73
C GLY A 133 0.91 -11.29 19.52
N GLY A 134 0.41 -11.01 18.32
CA GLY A 134 1.14 -11.17 17.05
C GLY A 134 2.28 -10.17 16.86
N ALA A 135 3.37 -10.64 16.27
CA ALA A 135 4.52 -9.82 15.89
C ALA A 135 4.14 -8.83 14.77
N THR A 136 4.76 -7.68 14.78
CA THR A 136 4.50 -6.47 13.99
C THR A 136 4.45 -6.66 12.48
N PHE A 137 3.77 -5.73 11.81
CA PHE A 137 3.84 -5.38 10.37
C PHE A 137 5.26 -4.93 9.95
N ALA A 138 6.27 -5.72 10.26
CA ALA A 138 7.64 -5.41 9.86
C ALA A 138 7.87 -5.58 8.36
N ARG A 139 6.87 -6.03 7.58
CA ARG A 139 7.10 -6.50 6.22
C ARG A 139 6.01 -6.14 5.20
N ILE A 140 5.45 -4.92 5.25
CA ILE A 140 5.23 -4.18 4.03
C ILE A 140 6.48 -3.31 3.87
N GLU A 141 7.61 -3.94 3.83
CA GLU A 141 8.78 -3.33 3.23
C GLU A 141 8.38 -3.04 1.79
N ASN A 142 8.66 -1.81 1.35
CA ASN A 142 8.73 -1.48 -0.06
C ASN A 142 9.15 -2.73 -0.80
N THR A 143 8.20 -3.48 -1.38
CA THR A 143 8.52 -4.62 -2.21
C THR A 143 9.13 -4.12 -3.49
N GLN A 144 10.33 -3.58 -3.33
CA GLN A 144 11.35 -3.61 -4.33
C GLN A 144 12.15 -4.83 -4.00
N VAL A 145 11.74 -5.88 -4.64
CA VAL A 145 12.44 -7.14 -4.65
C VAL A 145 13.80 -6.93 -5.30
N ASP A 146 14.82 -6.90 -4.48
CA ASP A 146 16.05 -7.55 -4.87
C ASP A 146 15.78 -9.05 -4.67
N ALA A 147 15.84 -9.81 -5.77
CA ALA A 147 15.40 -11.20 -5.89
C ALA A 147 16.28 -12.23 -5.13
N ALA A 148 16.76 -11.91 -3.94
CA ALA A 148 17.76 -12.73 -3.24
C ALA A 148 17.41 -13.16 -1.81
N SER A 149 16.19 -12.98 -1.30
CA SER A 149 15.89 -13.37 0.08
C SER A 149 14.48 -13.93 0.27
N ALA A 150 14.15 -15.00 -0.44
CA ALA A 150 12.96 -15.80 -0.19
C ALA A 150 13.37 -17.15 0.40
N SER A 151 13.83 -17.16 1.64
CA SER A 151 13.88 -18.42 2.41
C SER A 151 13.77 -18.16 3.90
N MET A 152 12.95 -19.00 4.54
CA MET A 152 12.73 -19.20 5.96
C MET A 152 11.63 -18.39 6.65
N LEU A 153 10.42 -18.95 6.58
CA LEU A 153 9.45 -18.82 7.67
C LEU A 153 9.61 -20.04 8.61
N PRO A 154 9.70 -19.84 9.93
CA PRO A 154 9.72 -20.97 10.85
C PRO A 154 8.34 -21.62 10.94
N SER A 155 8.29 -22.93 10.83
CA SER A 155 7.14 -23.79 11.10
C SER A 155 6.64 -23.59 12.54
N ARG A 156 5.35 -23.25 12.71
CA ARG A 156 4.69 -23.10 14.00
C ARG A 156 4.20 -24.45 14.52
N PRO A 157 4.32 -24.75 15.82
CA PRO A 157 3.69 -25.91 16.42
C PRO A 157 2.17 -25.70 16.56
N CYS A 158 1.43 -26.77 16.33
CA CYS A 158 -0.01 -26.89 16.47
C CYS A 158 -0.45 -26.62 17.92
N MET A 159 -1.34 -25.62 18.12
CA MET A 159 -2.23 -25.55 19.27
C MET A 159 -3.61 -25.15 18.76
N CYS A 160 -4.55 -26.09 18.93
CA CYS A 160 -5.96 -25.96 18.59
C CYS A 160 -6.64 -25.00 19.57
N ILE A 161 -6.96 -23.80 19.12
CA ILE A 161 -8.05 -22.97 19.62
C ILE A 161 -8.60 -22.27 18.38
N ASP A 162 -9.93 -22.20 18.23
CA ASP A 162 -10.68 -21.66 17.07
C ASP A 162 -10.57 -20.14 16.88
N ASP A 163 -9.37 -19.58 17.00
CA ASP A 163 -9.03 -18.22 16.65
C ASP A 163 -8.00 -18.27 15.50
N GLU A 164 -8.51 -18.39 14.28
CA GLU A 164 -7.69 -18.15 13.10
C GLU A 164 -7.08 -16.76 13.21
N PRO A 165 -5.73 -16.63 13.12
CA PRO A 165 -5.12 -15.31 13.25
C PRO A 165 -5.74 -14.39 12.20
N PRO A 166 -6.05 -13.14 12.55
CA PRO A 166 -6.76 -12.23 11.64
C PRO A 166 -6.01 -12.17 10.32
N ALA A 167 -6.65 -12.63 9.25
CA ALA A 167 -6.07 -12.61 7.92
C ALA A 167 -5.86 -11.17 7.45
N PHE A 168 -4.70 -10.91 6.87
CA PHE A 168 -4.45 -9.62 6.21
C PHE A 168 -5.48 -9.43 5.09
N PRO A 169 -6.05 -8.21 4.90
CA PRO A 169 -7.03 -8.00 3.84
C PRO A 169 -6.36 -8.05 2.46
N HIS A 170 -6.27 -9.26 1.87
CA HIS A 170 -5.62 -9.49 0.58
C HIS A 170 -6.29 -8.76 -0.57
N GLU A 171 -7.55 -8.36 -0.40
CA GLU A 171 -8.32 -7.54 -1.33
C GLU A 171 -7.62 -6.20 -1.67
N VAL A 172 -6.75 -5.74 -0.79
CA VAL A 172 -5.91 -4.55 -1.06
C VAL A 172 -5.12 -4.70 -2.35
N GLY A 173 -4.73 -5.93 -2.73
CA GLY A 173 -4.03 -6.20 -3.98
C GLY A 173 -4.79 -5.68 -5.19
N VAL A 174 -6.11 -5.87 -5.21
CA VAL A 174 -6.98 -5.35 -6.29
C VAL A 174 -6.96 -3.82 -6.32
N LEU A 175 -7.05 -3.16 -5.16
CA LEU A 175 -6.97 -1.69 -5.07
C LEU A 175 -5.60 -1.17 -5.52
N LEU A 176 -4.55 -1.96 -5.38
CA LEU A 176 -3.20 -1.65 -5.86
C LEU A 176 -3.03 -1.91 -7.37
N GLY A 177 -4.07 -2.40 -8.04
CA GLY A 177 -4.08 -2.69 -9.47
C GLY A 177 -3.45 -4.04 -9.83
N TYR A 178 -3.47 -5.02 -8.92
CA TYR A 178 -3.10 -6.38 -9.23
C TYR A 178 -4.29 -7.09 -9.91
N PRO A 179 -4.06 -7.98 -10.89
CA PRO A 179 -5.12 -8.74 -11.53
C PRO A 179 -5.96 -9.50 -10.51
N LEU A 180 -7.31 -9.41 -10.62
CA LEU A 180 -8.21 -10.10 -9.68
C LEU A 180 -7.95 -11.61 -9.65
N ALA A 181 -7.69 -12.22 -10.81
CA ALA A 181 -7.37 -13.64 -10.92
C ALA A 181 -6.13 -14.04 -10.11
N ASP A 182 -5.06 -13.21 -10.11
CA ASP A 182 -3.87 -13.44 -9.31
C ASP A 182 -4.13 -13.24 -7.81
N VAL A 183 -4.97 -12.27 -7.43
CA VAL A 183 -5.37 -12.06 -6.03
C VAL A 183 -6.20 -13.23 -5.51
N LEU A 184 -7.14 -13.74 -6.29
CA LEU A 184 -7.94 -14.92 -5.94
C LEU A 184 -7.05 -16.17 -5.82
N ALA A 185 -6.14 -16.39 -6.76
CA ALA A 185 -5.20 -17.50 -6.71
C ALA A 185 -4.25 -17.39 -5.51
N PHE A 186 -3.76 -16.18 -5.18
CA PHE A 186 -2.97 -15.94 -3.98
C PHE A 186 -3.70 -16.36 -2.71
N ILE A 187 -4.99 -16.02 -2.60
CA ILE A 187 -5.82 -16.41 -1.44
C ILE A 187 -6.00 -17.93 -1.42
N ALA A 188 -6.35 -18.54 -2.57
CA ALA A 188 -6.60 -19.97 -2.68
C ALA A 188 -5.37 -20.83 -2.40
N HIS A 189 -4.18 -20.37 -2.77
CA HIS A 189 -2.90 -21.06 -2.58
C HIS A 189 -2.15 -20.65 -1.29
N ASP A 190 -2.76 -19.84 -0.42
CA ASP A 190 -2.10 -19.30 0.78
C ASP A 190 -0.75 -18.64 0.45
N GLY A 191 -0.71 -17.93 -0.68
CA GLY A 191 0.47 -17.23 -1.17
C GLY A 191 1.61 -18.13 -1.62
N LYS A 192 1.36 -19.41 -1.92
CA LYS A 192 2.36 -20.41 -2.42
C LYS A 192 2.12 -20.72 -3.89
N ASP A 193 3.05 -21.42 -4.51
CA ASP A 193 2.95 -21.99 -5.87
C ASP A 193 2.77 -20.94 -6.98
N GLU A 194 3.30 -19.74 -6.77
CA GLU A 194 3.31 -18.72 -7.82
C GLU A 194 4.19 -19.08 -9.01
N LEU A 195 3.75 -18.74 -10.22
CA LEU A 195 4.51 -18.92 -11.47
C LEU A 195 5.59 -17.85 -11.66
N ALA A 196 5.40 -16.66 -11.09
CA ALA A 196 6.40 -15.61 -11.05
C ALA A 196 6.17 -14.69 -9.84
N CYS A 197 7.27 -14.15 -9.28
CA CYS A 197 7.25 -13.23 -8.17
C CYS A 197 7.88 -11.89 -8.56
N GLY A 198 7.18 -10.78 -8.24
CA GLY A 198 7.62 -9.42 -8.53
C GLY A 198 6.85 -8.40 -7.69
N VAL A 199 6.21 -7.42 -8.32
CA VAL A 199 5.35 -6.44 -7.62
C VAL A 199 4.16 -7.12 -6.94
N TRP A 200 3.71 -8.25 -7.49
CA TRP A 200 2.78 -9.21 -6.90
C TRP A 200 3.21 -10.62 -7.26
N LYS A 201 2.58 -11.64 -6.68
CA LYS A 201 2.74 -13.04 -7.06
C LYS A 201 1.77 -13.35 -8.20
N ALA A 202 2.29 -13.67 -9.39
CA ALA A 202 1.52 -13.98 -10.57
C ALA A 202 1.30 -15.50 -10.68
N TYR A 203 0.05 -15.90 -10.90
CA TYR A 203 -0.39 -17.29 -10.99
C TYR A 203 -0.96 -17.63 -12.36
N ILE A 204 -1.45 -16.63 -13.09
CA ILE A 204 -2.20 -16.86 -14.32
C ILE A 204 -1.36 -16.53 -15.56
N ASP A 205 -0.80 -15.32 -15.63
CA ASP A 205 0.00 -14.84 -16.74
C ASP A 205 1.37 -14.31 -16.25
N PRO A 206 2.37 -15.19 -16.11
CA PRO A 206 3.68 -14.78 -15.61
C PRO A 206 4.45 -13.89 -16.60
N GLU A 207 4.20 -14.00 -17.91
CA GLU A 207 4.88 -13.19 -18.92
C GLU A 207 4.32 -11.78 -18.97
N GLY A 208 3.00 -11.63 -19.01
CA GLY A 208 2.35 -10.32 -18.91
C GLY A 208 2.65 -9.62 -17.58
N ALA A 209 2.72 -10.37 -16.48
CA ALA A 209 3.12 -9.83 -15.18
C ALA A 209 4.56 -9.27 -15.21
N ARG A 210 5.52 -10.00 -15.78
CA ARG A 210 6.93 -9.53 -15.94
C ARG A 210 7.01 -8.24 -16.77
N ALA A 211 6.28 -8.19 -17.88
CA ALA A 211 6.23 -7.00 -18.74
C ALA A 211 5.64 -5.79 -17.97
N CYS A 212 4.57 -6.01 -17.24
CA CYS A 212 3.96 -4.98 -16.40
C CYS A 212 4.92 -4.48 -15.31
N TRP A 213 5.60 -5.37 -14.60
CA TRP A 213 6.59 -5.01 -13.59
C TRP A 213 7.77 -4.23 -14.19
N GLN A 214 8.21 -4.58 -15.38
CA GLN A 214 9.25 -3.84 -16.08
C GLN A 214 8.79 -2.41 -16.40
N ALA A 215 7.61 -2.24 -16.97
CA ALA A 215 7.03 -0.93 -17.25
C ALA A 215 6.89 -0.08 -15.96
N MET A 216 6.50 -0.68 -14.84
CA MET A 216 6.44 0.00 -13.55
C MET A 216 7.84 0.42 -13.05
N ARG A 217 8.87 -0.42 -13.21
CA ARG A 217 10.26 -0.08 -12.85
C ARG A 217 10.78 1.08 -13.68
N GLU A 218 10.53 1.07 -14.97
CA GLU A 218 10.92 2.13 -15.91
C GLU A 218 10.24 3.45 -15.55
N CYS A 219 8.91 3.46 -15.39
CA CYS A 219 8.15 4.61 -14.96
C CYS A 219 8.71 5.22 -13.66
N ARG A 220 8.97 4.39 -12.68
CA ARG A 220 9.55 4.84 -11.41
C ARG A 220 10.96 5.40 -11.57
N SER A 221 11.81 4.74 -12.35
CA SER A 221 13.17 5.22 -12.62
C SER A 221 13.15 6.60 -13.29
N GLN A 222 12.30 6.78 -14.30
CA GLN A 222 12.12 8.05 -15.00
C GLN A 222 11.59 9.15 -14.07
N ALA A 223 10.57 8.84 -13.26
CA ALA A 223 10.02 9.80 -12.30
C ALA A 223 11.07 10.25 -11.27
N LEU A 224 11.87 9.31 -10.75
CA LEU A 224 12.95 9.61 -9.82
C LEU A 224 14.07 10.44 -10.48
N ALA A 225 14.42 10.14 -11.73
CA ALA A 225 15.42 10.91 -12.48
C ALA A 225 14.93 12.35 -12.69
N ARG A 226 13.70 12.54 -13.16
CA ARG A 226 13.08 13.86 -13.33
C ARG A 226 12.99 14.64 -12.02
N TYR A 227 12.62 13.97 -10.93
CA TYR A 227 12.55 14.61 -9.61
C TYR A 227 13.93 15.05 -9.11
N ARG A 228 14.99 14.26 -9.34
CA ARG A 228 16.38 14.61 -8.98
C ARG A 228 16.90 15.80 -9.79
N THR A 229 16.44 15.99 -11.01
CA THR A 229 16.78 17.15 -11.87
C THR A 229 15.88 18.35 -11.62
N GLY A 230 15.04 18.33 -10.58
CA GLY A 230 14.25 19.48 -10.13
C GLY A 230 12.78 19.47 -10.52
N ALA A 231 12.29 18.43 -11.19
CA ALA A 231 10.85 18.34 -11.48
C ALA A 231 10.03 18.29 -10.19
N THR A 232 8.94 19.05 -10.17
CA THR A 232 7.98 19.08 -9.06
C THR A 232 7.02 17.88 -9.11
N LEU A 233 6.35 17.58 -8.00
CA LEU A 233 5.27 16.58 -8.01
C LEU A 233 4.17 16.92 -9.03
N SER A 234 3.88 18.20 -9.22
CA SER A 234 2.89 18.67 -10.20
C SER A 234 3.25 18.26 -11.63
N GLU A 235 4.51 18.30 -11.99
CA GLU A 235 5.01 17.92 -13.32
C GLU A 235 5.12 16.41 -13.52
N LEU A 236 5.10 15.63 -12.42
CA LEU A 236 5.10 14.17 -12.45
C LEU A 236 3.69 13.56 -12.48
N ILE A 237 2.65 14.34 -12.18
CA ILE A 237 1.25 13.90 -12.25
C ILE A 237 0.77 14.09 -13.70
N ALA A 238 0.39 12.97 -14.33
CA ALA A 238 -0.23 12.96 -15.66
C ALA A 238 -1.67 13.49 -15.63
#